data_8bc8676efcbbdd2478f4eb342c5d8858
#
_entry.id   8bc8676efcbbdd2478f4eb342c5d8858
#
_cell.length_a   1.000
_cell.length_b   1.000
_cell.length_c   1.000
_cell.angle_alpha   90.00
_cell.angle_beta   90.00
_cell.angle_gamma   90.00
#
_symmetry.space_group_name_H-M   'P 1'
#
loop_
_entity.id
_entity.type
_entity.pdbx_description
1 polymer ?
#
loop_
_entity_poly.entity_id
_entity_poly.type
_entity_poly.pdbx_seq_one_letter_code
_entity_poly.pdbx_strand_id
1 'polypeptide(L)'
;MTTHQLTQLTRTLVQVAMGKIPADTVIRNGRWVCVQSGEIIPNTDIAIKDGRIAFVGADVSHTLGKQTNVINAGDRYLVPGLLDGHMHVESGMVTVTEFVRAVILHGTTGMFIDPHEIANVFGLKGVRLMVDEAAVQPIHVWVQMPSCVPSAPGLETPGASIGPQEVAEAMKWEGIIGLGEMMNFPGVMNADEKMHAEMAETRSAGKVVGGHYASLELGKEFHGYVAGGPEDDHEGTRVEDAVARVRQGMKVMMRLGSAWHDVASQIRAITEMGFDPRHFILCTDDSHSETLINQGHMDRVVSHAITQGINPITAIQLATINPAEHFGVAREVGMIAPGRYADILLISSLPKFEVEMVIAKGQIAAQNGKLLMDIPAFPYPTWAVSSVNLGRELTARDFRLTAPVSSGKVKAHIIGVIENQAPTQHLVMEVNVVKGEVSPDIERDILKVALVERHKGTGEVQVGLVNGFGLDQPCAIATTVAHDSHHMIVVGTSDSDMAIAANKLGQVGGGQVVVLDGEVIGMVELPIAGLMSNERAELVAEKASGILEAFRTCGCTLNNPNMQLSLLALVVIPELRISDLGLVDVNEFDFVPVLES
;
A
#
# COMPACT_ATOMS: atom_id res chain seq x y z
N MET A 1 13.74 -16.19 16.93
CA MET A 1 13.79 -17.51 17.66
C MET A 1 15.23 -17.80 18.05
N THR A 2 15.52 -18.20 19.31
CA THR A 2 16.90 -18.55 19.74
C THR A 2 17.34 -19.89 19.14
N THR A 3 18.66 -20.13 19.09
CA THR A 3 19.23 -21.42 18.64
C THR A 3 18.65 -22.60 19.43
N HIS A 4 18.44 -22.43 20.73
CA HIS A 4 17.84 -23.47 21.58
C HIS A 4 16.40 -23.77 21.21
N GLN A 5 15.57 -22.73 21.01
CA GLN A 5 14.18 -22.88 20.59
C GLN A 5 14.07 -23.55 19.21
N LEU A 6 14.91 -23.15 18.25
CA LEU A 6 14.95 -23.78 16.93
C LEU A 6 15.36 -25.26 17.00
N THR A 7 16.36 -25.58 17.83
CA THR A 7 16.79 -26.97 18.04
C THR A 7 15.68 -27.81 18.65
N GLN A 8 14.95 -27.30 19.64
CA GLN A 8 13.82 -28.00 20.24
C GLN A 8 12.71 -28.24 19.23
N LEU A 9 12.33 -27.22 18.48
CA LEU A 9 11.33 -27.31 17.43
C LEU A 9 11.66 -28.38 16.38
N THR A 10 12.87 -28.35 15.81
CA THR A 10 13.25 -29.31 14.77
C THR A 10 13.25 -30.76 15.30
N ARG A 11 13.68 -30.98 16.53
CA ARG A 11 13.59 -32.30 17.19
C ARG A 11 12.13 -32.76 17.35
N THR A 12 11.23 -31.87 17.76
CA THR A 12 9.80 -32.16 17.90
C THR A 12 9.18 -32.55 16.56
N LEU A 13 9.44 -31.79 15.50
CA LEU A 13 8.93 -32.10 14.16
C LEU A 13 9.41 -33.46 13.65
N VAL A 14 10.68 -33.79 13.86
CA VAL A 14 11.26 -35.12 13.52
C VAL A 14 10.55 -36.22 14.31
N GLN A 15 10.29 -36.04 15.61
CA GLN A 15 9.61 -37.04 16.43
C GLN A 15 8.16 -37.29 15.96
N VAL A 16 7.44 -36.24 15.52
CA VAL A 16 6.10 -36.38 14.91
C VAL A 16 6.20 -37.12 13.59
N ALA A 17 7.08 -36.68 12.69
CA ALA A 17 7.27 -37.32 11.37
C ALA A 17 7.61 -38.81 11.48
N MET A 18 8.31 -39.20 12.54
CA MET A 18 8.69 -40.60 12.84
C MET A 18 7.67 -41.35 13.68
N GLY A 19 6.50 -40.75 13.97
CA GLY A 19 5.43 -41.38 14.75
C GLY A 19 5.75 -41.60 16.25
N LYS A 20 6.77 -40.93 16.81
CA LYS A 20 7.17 -41.07 18.19
C LYS A 20 6.31 -40.24 19.15
N ILE A 21 5.79 -39.12 18.67
CA ILE A 21 4.82 -38.27 19.37
C ILE A 21 3.69 -37.87 18.42
N PRO A 22 2.48 -37.59 18.90
CA PRO A 22 1.36 -37.23 18.02
C PRO A 22 1.46 -35.79 17.51
N ALA A 23 0.86 -35.59 16.34
CA ALA A 23 0.59 -34.27 15.77
C ALA A 23 -0.52 -33.54 16.57
N ASP A 24 -0.55 -32.22 16.50
CA ASP A 24 -1.65 -31.39 17.04
C ASP A 24 -2.85 -31.41 16.09
N THR A 25 -2.59 -31.26 14.80
CA THR A 25 -3.61 -31.27 13.74
C THR A 25 -3.12 -32.11 12.56
N VAL A 26 -4.08 -32.83 11.95
CA VAL A 26 -3.86 -33.60 10.71
C VAL A 26 -4.92 -33.18 9.71
N ILE A 27 -4.49 -32.87 8.49
CA ILE A 27 -5.37 -32.66 7.34
C ILE A 27 -5.31 -33.94 6.49
N ARG A 28 -6.47 -34.51 6.10
CA ARG A 28 -6.54 -35.76 5.34
C ARG A 28 -7.32 -35.61 4.04
N ASN A 29 -6.99 -36.47 3.09
CA ASN A 29 -7.72 -36.63 1.83
C ASN A 29 -7.76 -35.36 0.97
N GLY A 30 -6.64 -34.65 0.86
CA GLY A 30 -6.53 -33.45 0.02
C GLY A 30 -5.82 -33.69 -1.31
N ARG A 31 -5.93 -32.72 -2.21
CA ARG A 31 -5.13 -32.62 -3.45
C ARG A 31 -4.06 -31.55 -3.24
N TRP A 32 -2.84 -31.96 -2.98
CA TRP A 32 -1.75 -31.04 -2.70
C TRP A 32 -1.28 -30.32 -3.98
N VAL A 33 -1.38 -29.02 -4.01
CA VAL A 33 -0.75 -28.17 -5.03
C VAL A 33 0.71 -27.97 -4.63
N CYS A 34 1.57 -28.81 -5.21
CA CYS A 34 3.01 -28.77 -4.95
C CYS A 34 3.65 -27.70 -5.84
N VAL A 35 3.81 -26.49 -5.28
CA VAL A 35 4.39 -25.35 -6.01
C VAL A 35 5.87 -25.55 -6.34
N GLN A 36 6.58 -26.43 -5.60
CA GLN A 36 7.99 -26.76 -5.83
C GLN A 36 8.19 -27.59 -7.09
N SER A 37 7.30 -28.58 -7.34
CA SER A 37 7.39 -29.47 -8.50
C SER A 37 6.47 -29.10 -9.66
N GLY A 38 5.51 -28.19 -9.41
CA GLY A 38 4.54 -27.74 -10.42
C GLY A 38 3.45 -28.76 -10.71
N GLU A 39 3.05 -29.60 -9.75
CA GLU A 39 2.07 -30.68 -9.94
C GLU A 39 0.98 -30.69 -8.84
N ILE A 40 -0.10 -31.40 -9.09
CA ILE A 40 -1.16 -31.67 -8.11
C ILE A 40 -1.08 -33.13 -7.70
N ILE A 41 -0.82 -33.39 -6.42
CA ILE A 41 -0.65 -34.73 -5.84
C ILE A 41 -1.93 -35.10 -5.09
N PRO A 42 -2.71 -36.09 -5.59
CA PRO A 42 -3.95 -36.51 -4.93
C PRO A 42 -3.69 -37.32 -3.66
N ASN A 43 -4.74 -37.49 -2.86
CA ASN A 43 -4.72 -38.32 -1.65
C ASN A 43 -3.56 -37.96 -0.71
N THR A 44 -3.35 -36.68 -0.48
CA THR A 44 -2.28 -36.18 0.38
C THR A 44 -2.84 -35.84 1.76
N ASP A 45 -2.12 -36.30 2.75
CA ASP A 45 -2.31 -35.99 4.17
C ASP A 45 -1.18 -35.11 4.69
N ILE A 46 -1.45 -34.24 5.67
CA ILE A 46 -0.48 -33.33 6.28
C ILE A 46 -0.58 -33.44 7.80
N ALA A 47 0.56 -33.60 8.51
CA ALA A 47 0.63 -33.53 9.97
C ALA A 47 1.28 -32.21 10.40
N ILE A 48 0.66 -31.55 11.38
CA ILE A 48 1.04 -30.23 11.91
C ILE A 48 1.35 -30.35 13.40
N LYS A 49 2.45 -29.72 13.81
CA LYS A 49 2.88 -29.64 15.21
C LYS A 49 3.49 -28.27 15.51
N ASP A 50 3.08 -27.66 16.63
CA ASP A 50 3.59 -26.35 17.06
C ASP A 50 3.56 -25.29 15.94
N GLY A 51 2.46 -25.26 15.18
CA GLY A 51 2.24 -24.33 14.07
C GLY A 51 3.01 -24.63 12.78
N ARG A 52 3.76 -25.75 12.72
CA ARG A 52 4.58 -26.11 11.57
C ARG A 52 4.22 -27.48 11.02
N ILE A 53 4.52 -27.65 9.75
CA ILE A 53 4.32 -28.91 9.02
C ILE A 53 5.41 -29.89 9.47
N ALA A 54 5.01 -31.03 10.00
CA ALA A 54 5.92 -32.12 10.38
C ALA A 54 6.04 -33.18 9.28
N PHE A 55 4.93 -33.47 8.57
CA PHE A 55 4.89 -34.51 7.54
C PHE A 55 3.91 -34.16 6.43
N VAL A 56 4.23 -34.52 5.20
CA VAL A 56 3.36 -34.43 4.02
C VAL A 56 3.50 -35.76 3.26
N GLY A 57 2.39 -36.44 2.97
CA GLY A 57 2.43 -37.71 2.23
C GLY A 57 1.06 -38.37 2.13
N ALA A 58 1.03 -39.59 1.62
CA ALA A 58 -0.22 -40.32 1.36
C ALA A 58 -0.92 -40.86 2.62
N ASP A 59 -0.21 -41.00 3.73
CA ASP A 59 -0.77 -41.51 4.99
C ASP A 59 -0.03 -40.95 6.21
N VAL A 60 -0.77 -40.27 7.07
CA VAL A 60 -0.28 -39.72 8.35
C VAL A 60 -0.75 -40.50 9.57
N SER A 61 -1.31 -41.69 9.40
CA SER A 61 -1.90 -42.48 10.51
C SER A 61 -0.94 -42.70 11.66
N HIS A 62 0.36 -42.78 11.37
CA HIS A 62 1.43 -42.93 12.37
C HIS A 62 1.63 -41.70 13.26
N THR A 63 1.04 -40.53 12.90
CA THR A 63 1.15 -39.29 13.69
C THR A 63 -0.09 -39.00 14.52
N LEU A 64 -1.14 -39.86 14.45
CA LEU A 64 -2.38 -39.65 15.15
C LEU A 64 -2.26 -40.01 16.65
N GLY A 65 -2.84 -39.17 17.51
CA GLY A 65 -3.00 -39.40 18.94
C GLY A 65 -4.42 -39.07 19.38
N LYS A 66 -4.72 -39.36 20.66
CA LYS A 66 -6.07 -39.17 21.23
C LYS A 66 -6.57 -37.73 21.16
N GLN A 67 -5.66 -36.76 21.12
CA GLN A 67 -5.97 -35.32 21.14
C GLN A 67 -5.71 -34.64 19.78
N THR A 68 -5.26 -35.41 18.77
CA THR A 68 -5.01 -34.86 17.43
C THR A 68 -6.33 -34.40 16.79
N ASN A 69 -6.40 -33.14 16.43
CA ASN A 69 -7.50 -32.62 15.63
C ASN A 69 -7.39 -33.15 14.20
N VAL A 70 -8.50 -33.65 13.63
CA VAL A 70 -8.51 -34.21 12.27
C VAL A 70 -9.43 -33.38 11.38
N ILE A 71 -8.85 -32.77 10.35
CA ILE A 71 -9.54 -32.01 9.32
C ILE A 71 -9.63 -32.90 8.08
N ASN A 72 -10.85 -33.18 7.61
CA ASN A 72 -11.05 -33.88 6.34
C ASN A 72 -11.15 -32.86 5.18
N ALA A 73 -10.15 -32.81 4.34
CA ALA A 73 -10.14 -31.91 3.18
C ALA A 73 -11.21 -32.28 2.15
N GLY A 74 -11.68 -33.55 2.12
CA GLY A 74 -12.76 -33.97 1.23
C GLY A 74 -12.44 -33.72 -0.25
N ASP A 75 -11.22 -34.08 -0.67
CA ASP A 75 -10.70 -33.90 -2.04
C ASP A 75 -10.53 -32.42 -2.49
N ARG A 76 -10.53 -31.45 -1.54
CA ARG A 76 -10.18 -30.05 -1.83
C ARG A 76 -8.70 -29.90 -2.14
N TYR A 77 -8.35 -28.81 -2.83
CA TYR A 77 -6.97 -28.47 -3.05
C TYR A 77 -6.33 -27.92 -1.76
N LEU A 78 -5.16 -28.42 -1.43
CA LEU A 78 -4.30 -27.91 -0.37
C LEU A 78 -3.26 -27.01 -1.01
N VAL A 79 -3.41 -25.70 -0.81
CA VAL A 79 -2.59 -24.66 -1.44
C VAL A 79 -1.81 -23.94 -0.33
N PRO A 80 -0.53 -23.56 -0.56
CA PRO A 80 0.17 -22.70 0.38
C PRO A 80 -0.58 -21.39 0.59
N GLY A 81 -0.50 -20.82 1.79
CA GLY A 81 -1.05 -19.50 2.06
C GLY A 81 -0.45 -18.44 1.15
N LEU A 82 -1.28 -17.52 0.67
CA LEU A 82 -0.87 -16.49 -0.29
C LEU A 82 -0.03 -15.40 0.39
N LEU A 83 0.95 -14.90 -0.36
CA LEU A 83 1.84 -13.82 0.02
C LEU A 83 1.61 -12.63 -0.93
N ASP A 84 1.39 -11.44 -0.38
CA ASP A 84 1.35 -10.21 -1.15
C ASP A 84 2.77 -9.65 -1.28
N GLY A 85 3.29 -9.54 -2.50
CA GLY A 85 4.69 -9.21 -2.76
C GLY A 85 5.07 -7.75 -2.45
N HIS A 86 4.12 -6.83 -2.49
CA HIS A 86 4.30 -5.41 -2.19
C HIS A 86 2.96 -4.72 -1.96
N MET A 87 2.83 -3.95 -0.88
CA MET A 87 1.58 -3.22 -0.59
C MET A 87 1.76 -2.14 0.49
N HIS A 88 0.80 -1.21 0.53
CA HIS A 88 0.67 -0.14 1.51
C HIS A 88 -0.59 -0.34 2.35
N VAL A 89 -0.42 -0.55 3.65
CA VAL A 89 -1.56 -0.73 4.58
C VAL A 89 -2.38 0.55 4.69
N GLU A 90 -1.68 1.69 4.66
CA GLU A 90 -2.25 3.03 4.80
C GLU A 90 -3.26 3.34 3.69
N SER A 91 -3.06 2.83 2.49
CA SER A 91 -4.02 2.97 1.36
C SER A 91 -5.38 2.36 1.67
N GLY A 92 -5.43 1.37 2.55
CA GLY A 92 -6.68 0.81 3.08
C GLY A 92 -7.40 1.73 4.07
N MET A 93 -6.77 2.83 4.50
CA MET A 93 -7.24 3.72 5.58
C MET A 93 -7.48 2.99 6.91
N VAL A 94 -6.91 1.81 7.09
CA VAL A 94 -7.04 0.98 8.29
C VAL A 94 -5.67 0.57 8.82
N THR A 95 -5.62 0.15 10.08
CA THR A 95 -4.39 -0.32 10.72
C THR A 95 -3.97 -1.69 10.21
N VAL A 96 -2.73 -2.11 10.49
CA VAL A 96 -2.24 -3.46 10.14
C VAL A 96 -3.19 -4.54 10.69
N THR A 97 -3.66 -4.38 11.93
CA THR A 97 -4.58 -5.33 12.56
C THR A 97 -5.91 -5.45 11.81
N GLU A 98 -6.51 -4.33 11.42
CA GLU A 98 -7.78 -4.35 10.70
C GLU A 98 -7.62 -4.80 9.24
N PHE A 99 -6.49 -4.46 8.62
CA PHE A 99 -6.13 -4.98 7.30
C PHE A 99 -5.98 -6.51 7.33
N VAL A 100 -5.23 -7.05 8.31
CA VAL A 100 -5.07 -8.49 8.52
C VAL A 100 -6.42 -9.20 8.70
N ARG A 101 -7.36 -8.59 9.47
CA ARG A 101 -8.72 -9.14 9.64
C ARG A 101 -9.46 -9.31 8.32
N ALA A 102 -9.32 -8.33 7.42
CA ALA A 102 -9.96 -8.39 6.12
C ALA A 102 -9.30 -9.43 5.21
N VAL A 103 -7.98 -9.41 5.05
CA VAL A 103 -7.29 -10.21 4.04
C VAL A 103 -7.13 -11.69 4.39
N ILE A 104 -7.14 -12.04 5.67
CA ILE A 104 -7.03 -13.45 6.11
C ILE A 104 -8.23 -14.28 5.64
N LEU A 105 -9.39 -13.67 5.45
CA LEU A 105 -10.59 -14.31 4.91
C LEU A 105 -10.40 -14.77 3.46
N HIS A 106 -9.50 -14.11 2.76
CA HIS A 106 -9.16 -14.28 1.34
C HIS A 106 -7.89 -15.13 1.13
N GLY A 107 -7.41 -15.80 2.18
CA GLY A 107 -6.26 -16.70 2.09
C GLY A 107 -4.89 -16.04 2.07
N THR A 108 -4.81 -14.73 2.29
CA THR A 108 -3.53 -14.05 2.47
C THR A 108 -2.99 -14.37 3.87
N THR A 109 -1.82 -15.01 3.93
CA THR A 109 -1.13 -15.40 5.17
C THR A 109 0.20 -14.70 5.33
N GLY A 110 0.60 -13.88 4.36
CA GLY A 110 1.79 -13.04 4.48
C GLY A 110 1.72 -11.81 3.59
N MET A 111 2.34 -10.71 4.04
CA MET A 111 2.39 -9.42 3.35
C MET A 111 3.77 -8.79 3.52
N PHE A 112 4.26 -8.15 2.46
CA PHE A 112 5.47 -7.32 2.46
C PHE A 112 5.03 -5.87 2.33
N ILE A 113 4.91 -5.18 3.48
CA ILE A 113 4.38 -3.82 3.56
C ILE A 113 5.49 -2.77 3.47
N ASP A 114 5.24 -1.69 2.73
CA ASP A 114 6.09 -0.50 2.70
C ASP A 114 5.35 0.69 3.33
N PRO A 115 5.66 1.06 4.60
CA PRO A 115 4.94 2.10 5.31
C PRO A 115 5.57 3.49 5.08
N HIS A 116 5.81 3.91 3.83
CA HIS A 116 6.42 5.20 3.55
C HIS A 116 5.52 6.38 3.93
N GLU A 117 4.21 6.19 3.94
CA GLU A 117 3.25 7.23 4.28
C GLU A 117 3.35 7.62 5.77
N ILE A 118 3.29 6.66 6.69
CA ILE A 118 3.49 6.95 8.12
C ILE A 118 4.93 7.41 8.41
N ALA A 119 5.89 6.97 7.60
CA ALA A 119 7.28 7.42 7.71
C ALA A 119 7.44 8.90 7.37
N ASN A 120 6.67 9.44 6.40
CA ASN A 120 6.63 10.87 6.13
C ASN A 120 6.04 11.69 7.29
N VAL A 121 5.17 11.10 8.12
CA VAL A 121 4.61 11.76 9.30
C VAL A 121 5.52 11.63 10.52
N PHE A 122 6.06 10.44 10.81
CA PHE A 122 6.75 10.13 12.07
C PHE A 122 8.18 9.60 11.90
N GLY A 123 8.70 9.48 10.69
CA GLY A 123 10.04 8.94 10.42
C GLY A 123 10.22 7.51 10.94
N LEU A 124 11.42 7.24 11.41
CA LEU A 124 11.80 5.94 11.97
C LEU A 124 10.85 5.45 13.09
N LYS A 125 10.28 6.39 13.86
CA LYS A 125 9.33 6.08 14.93
C LYS A 125 8.00 5.53 14.38
N GLY A 126 7.53 6.03 13.23
CA GLY A 126 6.37 5.51 12.52
C GLY A 126 6.60 4.11 11.98
N VAL A 127 7.75 3.90 11.33
CA VAL A 127 8.16 2.56 10.86
C VAL A 127 8.23 1.56 12.02
N ARG A 128 8.79 1.96 13.16
CA ARG A 128 8.86 1.10 14.35
C ARG A 128 7.47 0.71 14.86
N LEU A 129 6.51 1.63 14.84
CA LEU A 129 5.12 1.36 15.22
C LEU A 129 4.49 0.27 14.33
N MET A 130 4.71 0.37 13.01
CA MET A 130 4.23 -0.64 12.06
C MET A 130 4.90 -2.01 12.27
N VAL A 131 6.20 -2.03 12.56
CA VAL A 131 6.94 -3.26 12.92
C VAL A 131 6.38 -3.90 14.20
N ASP A 132 6.11 -3.10 15.23
CA ASP A 132 5.59 -3.60 16.50
C ASP A 132 4.16 -4.16 16.34
N GLU A 133 3.32 -3.52 15.55
CA GLU A 133 1.98 -4.03 15.23
C GLU A 133 2.03 -5.29 14.36
N ALA A 134 2.90 -5.31 13.33
CA ALA A 134 3.13 -6.47 12.48
C ALA A 134 3.56 -7.71 13.27
N ALA A 135 4.40 -7.52 14.28
CA ALA A 135 4.96 -8.62 15.09
C ALA A 135 3.91 -9.41 15.88
N VAL A 136 2.76 -8.81 16.20
CA VAL A 136 1.70 -9.46 17.00
C VAL A 136 0.59 -10.06 16.13
N GLN A 137 0.68 -9.98 14.82
CA GLN A 137 -0.36 -10.49 13.92
C GLN A 137 -0.35 -12.03 13.80
N PRO A 138 -1.51 -12.65 13.60
CA PRO A 138 -1.62 -14.11 13.41
C PRO A 138 -1.10 -14.60 12.07
N ILE A 139 -0.89 -13.73 11.09
CA ILE A 139 -0.24 -14.00 9.80
C ILE A 139 1.17 -13.42 9.80
N HIS A 140 1.90 -13.58 8.70
CA HIS A 140 3.22 -13.01 8.54
C HIS A 140 3.10 -11.61 7.95
N VAL A 141 3.64 -10.61 8.63
CA VAL A 141 3.73 -9.24 8.12
C VAL A 141 5.19 -8.80 8.25
N TRP A 142 5.83 -8.57 7.13
CA TRP A 142 7.20 -8.05 7.06
C TRP A 142 7.17 -6.62 6.57
N VAL A 143 8.00 -5.80 7.17
CA VAL A 143 8.08 -4.37 6.86
C VAL A 143 9.31 -4.10 6.01
N GLN A 144 9.14 -3.39 4.92
CA GLN A 144 10.23 -2.78 4.17
C GLN A 144 10.51 -1.40 4.75
N MET A 145 11.78 -1.05 4.91
CA MET A 145 12.18 0.26 5.40
C MET A 145 12.02 1.30 4.29
N PRO A 146 11.17 2.33 4.44
CA PRO A 146 11.02 3.35 3.40
C PRO A 146 12.31 4.07 3.04
N SER A 147 12.50 4.39 1.77
CA SER A 147 13.71 5.03 1.25
C SER A 147 13.56 6.54 1.02
N CYS A 148 12.44 6.97 0.42
CA CYS A 148 12.27 8.32 -0.10
C CYS A 148 11.42 9.18 0.85
N VAL A 149 11.98 9.59 1.97
CA VAL A 149 11.32 10.44 2.97
C VAL A 149 12.21 11.66 3.27
N PRO A 150 11.86 12.88 2.77
CA PRO A 150 10.80 13.20 1.82
C PRO A 150 11.06 12.66 0.40
N SER A 151 10.00 12.63 -0.42
CA SER A 151 10.12 12.24 -1.83
C SER A 151 10.82 13.31 -2.68
N ALA A 152 10.60 14.59 -2.37
CA ALA A 152 11.20 15.74 -3.07
C ALA A 152 11.90 16.70 -2.10
N PRO A 153 13.14 16.43 -1.68
CA PRO A 153 13.87 17.31 -0.77
C PRO A 153 13.99 18.74 -1.31
N GLY A 154 13.58 19.73 -0.50
CA GLY A 154 13.63 21.16 -0.83
C GLY A 154 12.37 21.70 -1.52
N LEU A 155 11.50 20.84 -2.06
CA LEU A 155 10.22 21.25 -2.64
C LEU A 155 9.03 21.01 -1.69
N GLU A 156 9.21 20.23 -0.63
CA GLU A 156 8.22 19.94 0.41
C GLU A 156 8.89 19.74 1.77
N THR A 157 8.12 19.85 2.86
CA THR A 157 8.61 19.57 4.21
C THR A 157 7.71 18.56 4.93
N PRO A 158 8.07 17.26 4.97
CA PRO A 158 7.29 16.26 5.68
C PRO A 158 7.40 16.42 7.21
N GLY A 159 6.65 15.62 7.95
CA GLY A 159 6.70 15.56 9.40
C GLY A 159 8.04 15.06 9.94
N ALA A 160 8.71 14.20 9.16
CA ALA A 160 10.02 13.64 9.49
C ALA A 160 10.82 13.35 8.22
N SER A 161 12.10 12.98 8.37
CA SER A 161 12.94 12.53 7.26
C SER A 161 13.68 11.25 7.64
N ILE A 162 14.02 10.48 6.61
CA ILE A 162 14.79 9.24 6.71
C ILE A 162 16.06 9.41 5.86
N GLY A 163 17.16 8.93 6.38
CA GLY A 163 18.44 8.88 5.70
C GLY A 163 19.20 7.59 5.97
N PRO A 164 20.43 7.46 5.47
CA PRO A 164 21.23 6.24 5.58
C PRO A 164 21.41 5.74 7.02
N GLN A 165 21.44 6.63 8.00
CA GLN A 165 21.59 6.28 9.42
C GLN A 165 20.35 5.59 9.96
N GLU A 166 19.15 6.10 9.64
CA GLU A 166 17.87 5.53 10.02
C GLU A 166 17.68 4.17 9.32
N VAL A 167 18.07 4.06 8.04
CA VAL A 167 18.07 2.79 7.30
C VAL A 167 19.00 1.77 7.96
N ALA A 168 20.24 2.14 8.26
CA ALA A 168 21.21 1.27 8.93
C ALA A 168 20.72 0.78 10.30
N GLU A 169 19.98 1.62 11.04
CA GLU A 169 19.38 1.23 12.31
C GLU A 169 18.22 0.26 12.12
N ALA A 170 17.30 0.56 11.20
CA ALA A 170 16.14 -0.28 10.92
C ALA A 170 16.53 -1.67 10.37
N MET A 171 17.60 -1.74 9.57
CA MET A 171 18.08 -3.02 9.01
C MET A 171 18.50 -4.03 10.10
N LYS A 172 18.71 -3.60 11.35
CA LYS A 172 19.01 -4.48 12.49
C LYS A 172 17.76 -5.02 13.16
N TRP A 173 16.58 -4.48 12.86
CA TRP A 173 15.34 -4.88 13.53
C TRP A 173 14.80 -6.20 12.99
N GLU A 174 14.32 -7.06 13.91
CA GLU A 174 13.49 -8.21 13.52
C GLU A 174 12.19 -7.65 12.90
N GLY A 175 11.75 -8.21 11.78
CA GLY A 175 10.56 -7.78 11.05
C GLY A 175 10.86 -6.84 9.85
N ILE A 176 12.01 -6.17 9.81
CA ILE A 176 12.45 -5.46 8.60
C ILE A 176 13.05 -6.47 7.60
N ILE A 177 12.47 -6.53 6.39
CA ILE A 177 12.83 -7.52 5.37
C ILE A 177 13.72 -6.95 4.25
N GLY A 178 13.62 -5.65 3.97
CA GLY A 178 14.33 -4.99 2.90
C GLY A 178 14.22 -3.48 2.99
N LEU A 179 14.77 -2.78 2.01
CA LEU A 179 14.48 -1.38 1.72
C LEU A 179 13.20 -1.34 0.90
N GLY A 180 12.32 -0.41 1.20
CA GLY A 180 11.12 -0.14 0.45
C GLY A 180 11.40 0.42 -0.94
N GLU A 181 10.37 0.75 -1.64
CA GLU A 181 10.44 1.21 -3.02
C GLU A 181 11.36 2.43 -3.20
N MET A 182 12.34 2.29 -4.10
CA MET A 182 13.28 3.36 -4.43
C MET A 182 12.66 4.31 -5.46
N MET A 183 11.73 5.16 -5.02
CA MET A 183 11.00 6.12 -5.87
C MET A 183 11.89 7.18 -6.49
N ASN A 184 12.96 7.59 -5.80
CA ASN A 184 13.88 8.59 -6.35
C ASN A 184 14.83 7.96 -7.39
N PHE A 185 14.26 7.37 -8.45
CA PHE A 185 15.05 6.82 -9.55
C PHE A 185 15.93 7.88 -10.25
N PRO A 186 15.53 9.19 -10.38
CA PRO A 186 16.43 10.22 -10.86
C PRO A 186 17.67 10.39 -9.99
N GLY A 187 17.53 10.35 -8.68
CA GLY A 187 18.65 10.41 -7.73
C GLY A 187 19.60 9.22 -7.90
N VAL A 188 19.07 8.00 -8.05
CA VAL A 188 19.89 6.81 -8.32
C VAL A 188 20.69 6.98 -9.61
N MET A 189 20.04 7.42 -10.71
CA MET A 189 20.70 7.63 -12.01
C MET A 189 21.74 8.75 -12.01
N ASN A 190 21.54 9.75 -11.16
CA ASN A 190 22.48 10.88 -11.01
C ASN A 190 23.54 10.64 -9.92
N ALA A 191 23.63 9.42 -9.38
CA ALA A 191 24.57 9.03 -8.35
C ALA A 191 24.45 9.86 -7.06
N ASP A 192 23.21 10.15 -6.63
CA ASP A 192 22.92 10.84 -5.38
C ASP A 192 23.46 10.05 -4.18
N GLU A 193 24.25 10.72 -3.33
CA GLU A 193 24.97 10.07 -2.24
C GLU A 193 24.01 9.45 -1.22
N LYS A 194 22.88 10.09 -0.91
CA LYS A 194 21.87 9.58 0.03
C LYS A 194 21.26 8.27 -0.48
N MET A 195 20.78 8.25 -1.73
CA MET A 195 20.14 7.06 -2.32
C MET A 195 21.09 5.87 -2.36
N HIS A 196 22.32 6.09 -2.82
CA HIS A 196 23.32 5.03 -2.89
C HIS A 196 23.76 4.54 -1.49
N ALA A 197 23.83 5.42 -0.49
CA ALA A 197 24.16 5.03 0.87
C ALA A 197 23.03 4.18 1.51
N GLU A 198 21.75 4.53 1.31
CA GLU A 198 20.61 3.75 1.81
C GLU A 198 20.58 2.33 1.20
N MET A 199 20.79 2.21 -0.12
CA MET A 199 20.91 0.92 -0.79
C MET A 199 22.12 0.13 -0.30
N ALA A 200 23.25 0.79 -0.04
CA ALA A 200 24.47 0.15 0.47
C ALA A 200 24.28 -0.42 1.88
N GLU A 201 23.62 0.32 2.79
CA GLU A 201 23.29 -0.16 4.15
C GLU A 201 22.37 -1.39 4.10
N THR A 202 21.37 -1.36 3.22
CA THR A 202 20.46 -2.50 3.01
C THR A 202 21.18 -3.73 2.50
N ARG A 203 22.00 -3.60 1.46
CA ARG A 203 22.77 -4.71 0.88
C ARG A 203 23.81 -5.25 1.85
N SER A 204 24.43 -4.39 2.65
CA SER A 204 25.37 -4.80 3.69
C SER A 204 24.70 -5.65 4.77
N ALA A 205 23.40 -5.44 5.01
CA ALA A 205 22.59 -6.28 5.89
C ALA A 205 22.11 -7.59 5.22
N GLY A 206 22.42 -7.80 3.94
CA GLY A 206 22.00 -8.98 3.16
C GLY A 206 20.49 -9.00 2.85
N LYS A 207 19.88 -7.82 2.73
CA LYS A 207 18.44 -7.64 2.48
C LYS A 207 18.17 -7.07 1.10
N VAL A 208 16.94 -7.22 0.61
CA VAL A 208 16.47 -6.81 -0.72
C VAL A 208 16.33 -5.29 -0.80
N VAL A 209 16.66 -4.72 -1.94
CA VAL A 209 16.37 -3.31 -2.29
C VAL A 209 15.18 -3.30 -3.22
N GLY A 210 14.04 -2.79 -2.76
CA GLY A 210 12.82 -2.62 -3.54
C GLY A 210 12.97 -1.50 -4.59
N GLY A 211 12.30 -1.67 -5.72
CA GLY A 211 12.35 -0.73 -6.83
C GLY A 211 11.01 -0.10 -7.16
N HIS A 212 11.10 1.10 -7.76
CA HIS A 212 9.97 1.91 -8.23
C HIS A 212 10.43 2.76 -9.43
N TYR A 213 10.53 2.14 -10.60
CA TYR A 213 10.96 2.82 -11.82
C TYR A 213 9.76 3.22 -12.66
N ALA A 214 9.21 4.40 -12.41
CA ALA A 214 7.98 4.91 -13.03
C ALA A 214 8.18 5.50 -14.44
N SER A 215 9.42 5.54 -14.97
CA SER A 215 9.69 6.05 -16.31
C SER A 215 9.41 5.00 -17.40
N LEU A 216 8.90 5.46 -18.54
CA LEU A 216 8.71 4.64 -19.74
C LEU A 216 9.99 4.40 -20.55
N GLU A 217 11.09 5.08 -20.22
CA GLU A 217 12.39 4.97 -20.89
C GLU A 217 13.14 3.74 -20.41
N LEU A 218 13.36 2.77 -21.31
CA LEU A 218 14.00 1.49 -21.01
C LEU A 218 15.45 1.41 -21.50
N GLY A 219 16.05 2.55 -21.87
CA GLY A 219 17.41 2.67 -22.37
C GLY A 219 18.44 2.83 -21.23
N LYS A 220 19.41 3.71 -21.44
CA LYS A 220 20.54 3.91 -20.49
C LYS A 220 20.09 4.27 -19.08
N GLU A 221 19.00 5.00 -18.96
CA GLU A 221 18.46 5.47 -17.68
C GLU A 221 17.96 4.30 -16.83
N PHE A 222 17.14 3.42 -17.43
CA PHE A 222 16.73 2.18 -16.79
C PHE A 222 17.91 1.30 -16.38
N HIS A 223 18.90 1.13 -17.29
CA HIS A 223 20.12 0.39 -16.98
C HIS A 223 20.93 1.03 -15.85
N GLY A 224 20.98 2.36 -15.77
CA GLY A 224 21.61 3.09 -14.67
C GLY A 224 20.91 2.82 -13.34
N TYR A 225 19.59 2.85 -13.33
CA TYR A 225 18.77 2.54 -12.16
C TYR A 225 19.02 1.11 -11.65
N VAL A 226 18.93 0.11 -12.54
CA VAL A 226 19.19 -1.29 -12.19
C VAL A 226 20.61 -1.49 -11.67
N ALA A 227 21.61 -0.85 -12.31
CA ALA A 227 23.00 -0.92 -11.86
C ALA A 227 23.22 -0.30 -10.47
N GLY A 228 22.36 0.64 -10.06
CA GLY A 228 22.35 1.24 -8.73
C GLY A 228 22.02 0.26 -7.61
N GLY A 229 21.19 -0.77 -7.90
CA GLY A 229 20.96 -1.85 -6.93
C GLY A 229 19.55 -2.33 -6.67
N PRO A 230 18.44 -1.70 -7.18
CA PRO A 230 17.10 -2.25 -7.03
C PRO A 230 16.98 -3.65 -7.65
N GLU A 231 16.30 -4.57 -6.93
CA GLU A 231 16.24 -6.00 -7.27
C GLU A 231 14.88 -6.43 -7.81
N ASP A 232 13.88 -5.60 -7.62
CA ASP A 232 12.50 -5.78 -8.11
C ASP A 232 11.92 -4.46 -8.61
N ASP A 233 10.72 -4.50 -9.16
CA ASP A 233 9.98 -3.30 -9.57
C ASP A 233 8.51 -3.62 -9.83
N HIS A 234 7.60 -2.78 -9.33
CA HIS A 234 6.15 -2.88 -9.51
C HIS A 234 5.56 -1.81 -10.44
N GLU A 235 6.33 -0.80 -10.85
CA GLU A 235 5.84 0.33 -11.65
C GLU A 235 5.71 0.08 -13.16
N GLY A 236 6.08 -1.10 -13.63
CA GLY A 236 5.82 -1.48 -15.01
C GLY A 236 4.33 -1.58 -15.32
N THR A 237 3.89 -1.03 -16.45
CA THR A 237 2.50 -1.05 -16.91
C THR A 237 2.31 -1.78 -18.24
N ARG A 238 3.39 -2.01 -18.98
CA ARG A 238 3.42 -2.63 -20.31
C ARG A 238 4.15 -3.98 -20.29
N VAL A 239 3.90 -4.80 -21.28
CA VAL A 239 4.65 -6.07 -21.44
C VAL A 239 6.15 -5.81 -21.69
N GLU A 240 6.49 -4.74 -22.39
CA GLU A 240 7.87 -4.30 -22.65
C GLU A 240 8.60 -3.99 -21.34
N ASP A 241 7.91 -3.38 -20.37
CA ASP A 241 8.46 -3.06 -19.05
C ASP A 241 8.82 -4.34 -18.29
N ALA A 242 7.92 -5.34 -18.31
CA ALA A 242 8.18 -6.65 -17.70
C ALA A 242 9.39 -7.35 -18.35
N VAL A 243 9.43 -7.34 -19.70
CA VAL A 243 10.53 -7.94 -20.48
C VAL A 243 11.88 -7.29 -20.14
N ALA A 244 11.91 -5.95 -20.06
CA ALA A 244 13.14 -5.21 -19.75
C ALA A 244 13.66 -5.57 -18.35
N ARG A 245 12.77 -5.58 -17.33
CA ARG A 245 13.13 -5.90 -15.95
C ARG A 245 13.71 -7.31 -15.81
N VAL A 246 13.03 -8.32 -16.36
CA VAL A 246 13.53 -9.71 -16.33
C VAL A 246 14.88 -9.83 -17.02
N ARG A 247 15.08 -9.22 -18.19
CA ARG A 247 16.34 -9.27 -18.94
C ARG A 247 17.51 -8.61 -18.19
N GLN A 248 17.23 -7.63 -17.34
CA GLN A 248 18.24 -6.97 -16.50
C GLN A 248 18.38 -7.61 -15.11
N GLY A 249 17.68 -8.73 -14.85
CA GLY A 249 17.84 -9.52 -13.62
C GLY A 249 16.93 -9.11 -12.46
N MET A 250 16.00 -8.19 -12.67
CA MET A 250 15.02 -7.79 -11.67
C MET A 250 13.84 -8.76 -11.60
N LYS A 251 13.17 -8.79 -10.45
CA LYS A 251 11.82 -9.37 -10.34
C LYS A 251 10.79 -8.36 -10.84
N VAL A 252 9.77 -8.87 -11.51
CA VAL A 252 8.59 -8.10 -11.94
C VAL A 252 7.47 -8.34 -10.95
N MET A 253 7.03 -7.31 -10.25
CA MET A 253 5.86 -7.36 -9.38
C MET A 253 4.66 -6.81 -10.15
N MET A 254 3.67 -7.66 -10.42
CA MET A 254 2.49 -7.32 -11.23
C MET A 254 1.33 -6.96 -10.32
N ARG A 255 0.82 -5.74 -10.46
CA ARG A 255 -0.20 -5.18 -9.57
C ARG A 255 -1.63 -5.51 -9.98
N LEU A 256 -2.46 -5.82 -8.98
CA LEU A 256 -3.92 -5.74 -9.08
C LEU A 256 -4.51 -5.26 -7.75
N GLY A 257 -4.38 -3.98 -7.48
CA GLY A 257 -4.97 -3.28 -6.35
C GLY A 257 -6.32 -2.62 -6.64
N SER A 258 -6.58 -1.50 -6.00
CA SER A 258 -7.77 -0.67 -6.25
C SER A 258 -7.57 0.29 -7.42
N ALA A 259 -6.39 0.85 -7.58
CA ALA A 259 -6.05 1.84 -8.60
C ALA A 259 -5.29 1.24 -9.80
N TRP A 260 -4.37 0.31 -9.56
CA TRP A 260 -3.44 -0.21 -10.55
C TRP A 260 -3.81 -1.62 -10.98
N HIS A 261 -3.88 -1.88 -12.30
CA HIS A 261 -4.36 -3.14 -12.88
C HIS A 261 -3.41 -3.66 -13.96
N ASP A 262 -2.15 -3.92 -13.61
CA ASP A 262 -1.08 -4.18 -14.56
C ASP A 262 -0.88 -5.67 -14.88
N VAL A 263 -1.48 -6.58 -14.10
CA VAL A 263 -1.37 -8.05 -14.30
C VAL A 263 -1.70 -8.42 -15.75
N ALA A 264 -2.83 -7.93 -16.29
CA ALA A 264 -3.31 -8.33 -17.60
C ALA A 264 -2.33 -7.99 -18.75
N SER A 265 -1.62 -6.87 -18.65
CA SER A 265 -0.64 -6.46 -19.65
C SER A 265 0.68 -7.19 -19.49
N GLN A 266 1.22 -7.27 -18.28
CA GLN A 266 2.56 -7.78 -18.03
C GLN A 266 2.64 -9.31 -18.06
N ILE A 267 1.58 -10.02 -17.66
CA ILE A 267 1.54 -11.50 -17.65
C ILE A 267 1.72 -12.09 -19.06
N ARG A 268 1.50 -11.30 -20.10
CA ARG A 268 1.74 -11.67 -21.51
C ARG A 268 3.20 -12.03 -21.77
N ALA A 269 4.14 -11.51 -21.00
CA ALA A 269 5.54 -11.95 -21.06
C ALA A 269 5.68 -13.45 -20.76
N ILE A 270 4.85 -13.99 -19.86
CA ILE A 270 4.81 -15.45 -19.56
C ILE A 270 3.94 -16.17 -20.58
N THR A 271 2.68 -15.74 -20.79
CA THR A 271 1.66 -16.49 -21.51
C THR A 271 1.86 -16.49 -23.04
N GLU A 272 2.40 -15.40 -23.60
CA GLU A 272 2.61 -15.23 -25.05
C GLU A 272 4.07 -15.36 -25.46
N MET A 273 5.01 -14.93 -24.60
CA MET A 273 6.43 -14.85 -24.96
C MET A 273 7.28 -15.96 -24.32
N GLY A 274 6.72 -16.74 -23.38
CA GLY A 274 7.40 -17.89 -22.77
C GLY A 274 8.51 -17.53 -21.79
N PHE A 275 8.47 -16.37 -21.16
CA PHE A 275 9.42 -16.01 -20.10
C PHE A 275 9.27 -16.91 -18.88
N ASP A 276 10.37 -17.16 -18.18
CA ASP A 276 10.42 -17.98 -16.98
C ASP A 276 9.60 -17.32 -15.84
N PRO A 277 8.50 -17.95 -15.38
CA PRO A 277 7.63 -17.37 -14.35
C PRO A 277 8.30 -17.14 -13.00
N ARG A 278 9.47 -17.73 -12.72
CA ARG A 278 10.22 -17.50 -11.48
C ARG A 278 10.67 -16.05 -11.29
N HIS A 279 10.65 -15.24 -12.34
CA HIS A 279 11.02 -13.82 -12.28
C HIS A 279 9.82 -12.90 -12.01
N PHE A 280 8.63 -13.44 -11.82
CA PHE A 280 7.40 -12.67 -11.63
C PHE A 280 6.79 -12.93 -10.26
N ILE A 281 6.18 -11.89 -9.70
CA ILE A 281 5.50 -11.88 -8.40
C ILE A 281 4.16 -11.18 -8.60
N LEU A 282 3.11 -11.62 -7.89
CA LEU A 282 1.84 -10.92 -7.79
C LEU A 282 1.83 -10.06 -6.54
N CYS A 283 1.26 -8.85 -6.66
CA CYS A 283 1.08 -7.94 -5.53
C CYS A 283 -0.19 -7.11 -5.71
N THR A 284 -0.58 -6.40 -4.65
CA THR A 284 -1.73 -5.50 -4.71
C THR A 284 -1.33 -4.04 -4.85
N ASP A 285 -0.22 -3.62 -4.28
CA ASP A 285 0.15 -2.23 -4.12
C ASP A 285 -0.92 -1.50 -3.28
N ASP A 286 -1.63 -0.51 -3.82
CA ASP A 286 -2.71 0.20 -3.15
C ASP A 286 -4.03 -0.58 -3.14
N SER A 287 -4.51 -0.95 -1.96
CA SER A 287 -5.80 -1.62 -1.77
C SER A 287 -6.68 -0.88 -0.77
N HIS A 288 -7.71 -0.23 -1.28
CA HIS A 288 -8.70 0.48 -0.45
C HIS A 288 -9.59 -0.50 0.33
N SER A 289 -10.06 -0.08 1.51
CA SER A 289 -10.94 -0.88 2.37
C SER A 289 -12.19 -1.39 1.64
N GLU A 290 -12.77 -0.60 0.74
CA GLU A 290 -13.92 -1.01 -0.08
C GLU A 290 -13.59 -2.21 -0.99
N THR A 291 -12.43 -2.19 -1.64
CA THR A 291 -11.95 -3.33 -2.46
C THR A 291 -11.72 -4.57 -1.61
N LEU A 292 -11.06 -4.42 -0.45
CA LEU A 292 -10.80 -5.52 0.47
C LEU A 292 -12.08 -6.21 0.93
N ILE A 293 -13.11 -5.43 1.25
CA ILE A 293 -14.37 -5.97 1.77
C ILE A 293 -15.26 -6.56 0.67
N ASN A 294 -15.33 -5.92 -0.49
CA ASN A 294 -16.30 -6.27 -1.53
C ASN A 294 -15.74 -7.17 -2.63
N GLN A 295 -14.42 -7.19 -2.85
CA GLN A 295 -13.81 -7.89 -3.99
C GLN A 295 -12.79 -8.95 -3.58
N GLY A 296 -12.21 -8.85 -2.37
CA GLY A 296 -11.16 -9.73 -1.89
C GLY A 296 -9.75 -9.13 -2.01
N HIS A 297 -8.74 -9.98 -1.85
CA HIS A 297 -7.33 -9.58 -1.82
C HIS A 297 -6.51 -10.47 -2.77
N MET A 298 -5.53 -11.24 -2.25
CA MET A 298 -4.66 -12.07 -3.09
C MET A 298 -5.40 -13.21 -3.80
N ASP A 299 -6.54 -13.70 -3.29
CA ASP A 299 -7.43 -14.63 -3.99
C ASP A 299 -7.97 -14.04 -5.31
N ARG A 300 -8.38 -12.77 -5.27
CA ARG A 300 -8.79 -11.99 -6.45
C ARG A 300 -7.63 -11.84 -7.44
N VAL A 301 -6.42 -11.53 -6.96
CA VAL A 301 -5.24 -11.33 -7.81
C VAL A 301 -4.86 -12.63 -8.53
N VAL A 302 -4.80 -13.74 -7.80
CA VAL A 302 -4.52 -15.08 -8.36
C VAL A 302 -5.61 -15.51 -9.34
N SER A 303 -6.88 -15.36 -8.98
CA SER A 303 -8.01 -15.65 -9.87
C SER A 303 -7.96 -14.83 -11.15
N HIS A 304 -7.68 -13.53 -11.04
CA HIS A 304 -7.51 -12.66 -12.21
C HIS A 304 -6.36 -13.11 -13.10
N ALA A 305 -5.19 -13.42 -12.53
CA ALA A 305 -4.05 -13.94 -13.30
C ALA A 305 -4.44 -15.22 -14.09
N ILE A 306 -5.17 -16.14 -13.46
CA ILE A 306 -5.67 -17.35 -14.12
C ILE A 306 -6.60 -16.99 -15.30
N THR A 307 -7.49 -16.01 -15.13
CA THR A 307 -8.38 -15.58 -16.24
C THR A 307 -7.61 -14.95 -17.40
N GLN A 308 -6.40 -14.45 -17.18
CA GLN A 308 -5.50 -13.97 -18.25
C GLN A 308 -4.73 -15.12 -18.95
N GLY A 309 -5.04 -16.37 -18.63
CA GLY A 309 -4.54 -17.55 -19.35
C GLY A 309 -3.30 -18.22 -18.77
N ILE A 310 -2.82 -17.79 -17.60
CA ILE A 310 -1.71 -18.49 -16.95
C ILE A 310 -2.21 -19.81 -16.30
N ASN A 311 -1.34 -20.81 -16.26
CA ASN A 311 -1.64 -22.06 -15.55
C ASN A 311 -1.92 -21.79 -14.06
N PRO A 312 -2.98 -22.37 -13.45
CA PRO A 312 -3.31 -22.13 -12.05
C PRO A 312 -2.17 -22.39 -11.06
N ILE A 313 -1.37 -23.44 -11.26
CA ILE A 313 -0.22 -23.71 -10.39
C ILE A 313 0.82 -22.59 -10.50
N THR A 314 1.07 -22.12 -11.71
CA THR A 314 1.99 -21.00 -11.95
C THR A 314 1.47 -19.73 -11.28
N ALA A 315 0.17 -19.40 -11.42
CA ALA A 315 -0.42 -18.24 -10.73
C ALA A 315 -0.21 -18.32 -9.20
N ILE A 316 -0.38 -19.52 -8.62
CA ILE A 316 -0.12 -19.75 -7.19
C ILE A 316 1.37 -19.58 -6.87
N GLN A 317 2.28 -20.06 -7.73
CA GLN A 317 3.72 -19.85 -7.54
C GLN A 317 4.09 -18.36 -7.46
N LEU A 318 3.48 -17.52 -8.33
CA LEU A 318 3.70 -16.07 -8.35
C LEU A 318 3.25 -15.37 -7.05
N ALA A 319 2.34 -15.96 -6.28
CA ALA A 319 1.80 -15.44 -5.03
C ALA A 319 2.24 -16.25 -3.79
N THR A 320 3.22 -17.14 -3.91
CA THR A 320 3.66 -17.99 -2.79
C THR A 320 5.16 -18.18 -2.77
N ILE A 321 5.68 -19.14 -3.53
CA ILE A 321 7.11 -19.48 -3.51
C ILE A 321 7.98 -18.36 -4.09
N ASN A 322 7.53 -17.65 -5.13
CA ASN A 322 8.33 -16.61 -5.77
C ASN A 322 8.62 -15.42 -4.84
N PRO A 323 7.62 -14.79 -4.19
CA PRO A 323 7.91 -13.75 -3.20
C PRO A 323 8.69 -14.29 -2.00
N ALA A 324 8.40 -15.53 -1.54
CA ALA A 324 9.14 -16.13 -0.43
C ALA A 324 10.63 -16.34 -0.74
N GLU A 325 10.98 -16.74 -1.97
CA GLU A 325 12.38 -16.88 -2.42
C GLU A 325 13.04 -15.51 -2.60
N HIS A 326 12.32 -14.54 -3.19
CA HIS A 326 12.84 -13.20 -3.41
C HIS A 326 13.28 -12.52 -2.10
N PHE A 327 12.41 -12.55 -1.11
CA PHE A 327 12.68 -11.95 0.21
C PHE A 327 13.44 -12.87 1.18
N GLY A 328 13.90 -14.03 0.73
CA GLY A 328 14.71 -14.95 1.53
C GLY A 328 13.97 -15.67 2.65
N VAL A 329 12.63 -15.71 2.65
CA VAL A 329 11.80 -16.35 3.68
C VAL A 329 11.25 -17.73 3.29
N ALA A 330 11.68 -18.31 2.18
CA ALA A 330 11.20 -19.60 1.68
C ALA A 330 11.52 -20.80 2.60
N ARG A 331 12.38 -20.61 3.61
CA ARG A 331 12.57 -21.61 4.68
C ARG A 331 11.44 -21.64 5.68
N GLU A 332 10.64 -20.57 5.74
CA GLU A 332 9.55 -20.38 6.70
C GLU A 332 8.19 -20.55 6.06
N VAL A 333 7.96 -19.99 4.87
CA VAL A 333 6.65 -19.86 4.20
C VAL A 333 6.72 -20.12 2.68
N GLY A 334 5.60 -19.98 1.98
CA GLY A 334 5.49 -19.99 0.52
C GLY A 334 5.35 -21.39 -0.08
N MET A 335 5.37 -22.45 0.73
CA MET A 335 5.19 -23.82 0.23
C MET A 335 4.69 -24.77 1.34
N ILE A 336 3.96 -25.80 0.97
CA ILE A 336 3.60 -26.90 1.87
C ILE A 336 4.77 -27.91 1.88
N ALA A 337 5.58 -27.85 2.93
CA ALA A 337 6.72 -28.76 3.10
C ALA A 337 7.12 -28.88 4.59
N PRO A 338 7.69 -30.02 5.02
CA PRO A 338 8.13 -30.18 6.40
C PRO A 338 9.10 -29.07 6.86
N GLY A 339 8.89 -28.60 8.07
CA GLY A 339 9.66 -27.51 8.70
C GLY A 339 9.09 -26.11 8.49
N ARG A 340 8.25 -25.87 7.46
CA ARG A 340 7.62 -24.58 7.17
C ARG A 340 6.43 -24.35 8.11
N TYR A 341 6.04 -23.08 8.26
CA TYR A 341 4.76 -22.79 8.92
C TYR A 341 3.61 -23.47 8.19
N ALA A 342 2.63 -23.91 8.92
CA ALA A 342 1.43 -24.52 8.36
C ALA A 342 0.43 -23.42 7.96
N ASP A 343 0.79 -22.69 6.90
CA ASP A 343 -0.05 -21.72 6.20
C ASP A 343 -0.65 -22.44 5.00
N ILE A 344 -1.91 -22.89 5.15
CA ILE A 344 -2.54 -23.81 4.20
C ILE A 344 -3.96 -23.34 3.93
N LEU A 345 -4.32 -23.28 2.65
CA LEU A 345 -5.67 -23.00 2.18
C LEU A 345 -6.33 -24.29 1.72
N LEU A 346 -7.61 -24.47 2.06
CA LEU A 346 -8.48 -25.46 1.45
C LEU A 346 -9.34 -24.75 0.40
N ILE A 347 -9.17 -25.13 -0.87
CA ILE A 347 -9.79 -24.48 -2.02
C ILE A 347 -10.65 -25.49 -2.78
N SER A 348 -11.90 -25.11 -3.11
CA SER A 348 -12.81 -25.97 -3.86
C SER A 348 -12.59 -25.89 -5.38
N SER A 349 -12.19 -24.72 -5.89
CA SER A 349 -12.02 -24.45 -7.32
C SER A 349 -10.75 -23.66 -7.58
N LEU A 350 -9.76 -24.22 -8.26
CA LEU A 350 -8.55 -23.49 -8.65
C LEU A 350 -8.82 -22.36 -9.65
N PRO A 351 -9.65 -22.52 -10.69
CA PRO A 351 -9.91 -21.44 -11.65
C PRO A 351 -10.57 -20.20 -11.03
N LYS A 352 -11.49 -20.40 -10.08
CA LYS A 352 -12.16 -19.32 -9.37
C LYS A 352 -11.44 -18.91 -8.09
N PHE A 353 -10.49 -19.71 -7.64
CA PHE A 353 -9.73 -19.57 -6.41
C PHE A 353 -10.62 -19.38 -5.16
N GLU A 354 -11.64 -20.25 -5.02
CA GLU A 354 -12.61 -20.19 -3.93
C GLU A 354 -12.03 -20.75 -2.63
N VAL A 355 -11.69 -19.86 -1.71
CA VAL A 355 -11.10 -20.19 -0.40
C VAL A 355 -12.21 -20.58 0.59
N GLU A 356 -12.22 -21.84 1.02
CA GLU A 356 -13.20 -22.32 2.00
C GLU A 356 -12.65 -22.35 3.44
N MET A 357 -11.35 -22.60 3.60
CA MET A 357 -10.69 -22.60 4.91
C MET A 357 -9.28 -22.03 4.80
N VAL A 358 -8.92 -21.25 5.80
CA VAL A 358 -7.57 -20.69 5.97
C VAL A 358 -6.98 -21.23 7.26
N ILE A 359 -5.84 -21.86 7.15
CA ILE A 359 -5.00 -22.25 8.28
C ILE A 359 -3.78 -21.34 8.23
N ALA A 360 -3.57 -20.57 9.30
CA ALA A 360 -2.43 -19.68 9.45
C ALA A 360 -1.62 -20.08 10.69
N LYS A 361 -0.32 -20.25 10.52
CA LYS A 361 0.59 -20.72 11.59
C LYS A 361 0.05 -21.94 12.32
N GLY A 362 -0.62 -22.86 11.58
CA GLY A 362 -1.16 -24.11 12.09
C GLY A 362 -2.51 -24.03 12.81
N GLN A 363 -3.12 -22.86 12.89
CA GLN A 363 -4.44 -22.64 13.48
C GLN A 363 -5.48 -22.36 12.41
N ILE A 364 -6.71 -22.86 12.58
CA ILE A 364 -7.82 -22.50 11.68
C ILE A 364 -8.16 -21.04 11.94
N ALA A 365 -7.82 -20.18 10.98
CA ALA A 365 -7.99 -18.75 11.08
C ALA A 365 -9.35 -18.28 10.55
N ALA A 366 -9.78 -18.87 9.43
CA ALA A 366 -11.07 -18.52 8.83
C ALA A 366 -11.70 -19.74 8.15
N GLN A 367 -13.02 -19.74 8.04
CA GLN A 367 -13.78 -20.77 7.31
C GLN A 367 -15.05 -20.18 6.72
N ASN A 368 -15.31 -20.46 5.44
CA ASN A 368 -16.48 -20.00 4.70
C ASN A 368 -16.71 -18.48 4.84
N GLY A 369 -15.63 -17.67 4.68
CA GLY A 369 -15.65 -16.23 4.78
C GLY A 369 -15.85 -15.66 6.18
N LYS A 370 -15.69 -16.49 7.25
CA LYS A 370 -15.84 -16.06 8.64
C LYS A 370 -14.53 -16.24 9.40
N LEU A 371 -14.10 -15.21 10.09
CA LEU A 371 -12.98 -15.26 11.01
C LEU A 371 -13.32 -16.15 12.21
N LEU A 372 -12.44 -17.09 12.55
CA LEU A 372 -12.62 -18.04 13.66
C LEU A 372 -11.63 -17.82 14.80
N MET A 373 -10.62 -16.99 14.60
CA MET A 373 -9.66 -16.63 15.64
C MET A 373 -9.93 -15.22 16.16
N ASP A 374 -9.56 -14.96 17.40
CA ASP A 374 -9.55 -13.62 17.96
C ASP A 374 -8.25 -12.92 17.56
N ILE A 375 -8.38 -11.71 17.04
CA ILE A 375 -7.26 -10.82 16.73
C ILE A 375 -7.46 -9.57 17.59
N PRO A 376 -6.74 -9.41 18.71
CA PRO A 376 -6.92 -8.26 19.59
C PRO A 376 -6.52 -6.96 18.90
N ALA A 377 -7.19 -5.87 19.26
CA ALA A 377 -6.82 -4.54 18.79
C ALA A 377 -5.42 -4.16 19.29
N PHE A 378 -4.62 -3.53 18.44
CA PHE A 378 -3.31 -3.03 18.82
C PHE A 378 -3.44 -1.71 19.60
N PRO A 379 -2.76 -1.54 20.74
CA PRO A 379 -2.83 -0.31 21.53
C PRO A 379 -1.91 0.77 20.94
N TYR A 380 -2.48 1.80 20.34
CA TYR A 380 -1.71 2.92 19.79
C TYR A 380 -1.29 3.90 20.89
N PRO A 381 -0.04 4.38 20.87
CA PRO A 381 0.40 5.41 21.79
C PRO A 381 -0.24 6.76 21.45
N THR A 382 -0.40 7.63 22.46
CA THR A 382 -1.07 8.94 22.32
C THR A 382 -0.45 9.81 21.23
N TRP A 383 0.88 9.76 21.07
CA TRP A 383 1.56 10.54 20.02
C TRP A 383 1.17 10.13 18.60
N ALA A 384 0.76 8.87 18.38
CA ALA A 384 0.36 8.39 17.06
C ALA A 384 -1.06 8.85 16.67
N VAL A 385 -1.92 9.16 17.65
CA VAL A 385 -3.31 9.61 17.45
C VAL A 385 -3.50 11.12 17.58
N SER A 386 -2.42 11.89 17.64
CA SER A 386 -2.44 13.34 17.82
C SER A 386 -1.42 14.02 16.90
N SER A 387 -1.40 13.63 15.63
CA SER A 387 -0.39 14.09 14.66
C SER A 387 -0.82 15.32 13.87
N VAL A 388 -2.08 15.71 13.91
CA VAL A 388 -2.57 16.91 13.19
C VAL A 388 -2.48 18.12 14.11
N ASN A 389 -1.50 18.98 13.85
CA ASN A 389 -1.25 20.19 14.60
C ASN A 389 -1.36 21.42 13.68
N LEU A 390 -2.47 22.13 13.74
CA LEU A 390 -2.69 23.33 12.92
C LEU A 390 -2.05 24.59 13.54
N GLY A 391 -1.54 24.51 14.79
CA GLY A 391 -0.98 25.65 15.51
C GLY A 391 -2.01 26.69 15.95
N ARG A 392 -3.11 26.86 15.24
CA ARG A 392 -4.22 27.79 15.50
C ARG A 392 -5.51 27.35 14.81
N GLU A 393 -6.61 27.95 15.17
CA GLU A 393 -7.84 27.84 14.42
C GLU A 393 -7.71 28.62 13.10
N LEU A 394 -8.06 27.97 11.99
CA LEU A 394 -8.07 28.58 10.66
C LEU A 394 -9.39 29.29 10.40
N THR A 395 -9.33 30.34 9.60
CA THR A 395 -10.48 31.16 9.23
C THR A 395 -10.59 31.26 7.70
N ALA A 396 -11.70 31.73 7.20
CA ALA A 396 -11.89 31.99 5.76
C ALA A 396 -10.81 32.91 5.16
N ARG A 397 -10.14 33.73 5.99
CA ARG A 397 -9.06 34.63 5.52
C ARG A 397 -7.81 33.86 5.10
N ASP A 398 -7.58 32.70 5.69
CA ASP A 398 -6.39 31.86 5.43
C ASP A 398 -6.45 31.18 4.06
N PHE A 399 -7.65 31.13 3.46
CA PHE A 399 -7.88 30.53 2.14
C PHE A 399 -8.09 31.57 1.03
N ARG A 400 -7.80 32.85 1.29
CA ARG A 400 -7.88 33.91 0.30
C ARG A 400 -6.66 33.93 -0.61
N LEU A 401 -6.89 34.03 -1.91
CA LEU A 401 -5.86 34.24 -2.91
C LEU A 401 -5.82 35.73 -3.26
N THR A 402 -4.83 36.45 -2.69
CA THR A 402 -4.65 37.88 -2.91
C THR A 402 -3.96 38.15 -4.25
N ALA A 403 -4.53 39.08 -5.04
CA ALA A 403 -3.99 39.46 -6.32
C ALA A 403 -3.13 40.74 -6.25
N PRO A 404 -2.15 40.91 -7.17
CA PRO A 404 -1.32 42.11 -7.21
C PRO A 404 -2.08 43.37 -7.68
N VAL A 405 -3.31 43.21 -8.22
CA VAL A 405 -4.18 44.29 -8.71
C VAL A 405 -5.50 44.29 -7.94
N SER A 406 -6.14 45.45 -7.82
CA SER A 406 -7.39 45.58 -7.07
C SER A 406 -8.63 45.09 -7.84
N SER A 407 -8.57 45.05 -9.18
CA SER A 407 -9.66 44.59 -10.06
C SER A 407 -9.13 44.34 -11.47
N GLY A 408 -9.88 43.58 -12.26
CA GLY A 408 -9.56 43.27 -13.64
C GLY A 408 -9.23 41.77 -13.81
N LYS A 409 -8.26 41.48 -14.66
CA LYS A 409 -7.80 40.11 -14.90
C LYS A 409 -6.31 39.97 -14.65
N VAL A 410 -5.91 38.81 -14.21
CA VAL A 410 -4.50 38.41 -14.01
C VAL A 410 -4.34 37.00 -14.55
N LYS A 411 -3.18 36.68 -15.10
CA LYS A 411 -2.86 35.30 -15.46
C LYS A 411 -2.52 34.51 -14.22
N ALA A 412 -2.99 33.28 -14.19
CA ALA A 412 -2.77 32.34 -13.10
C ALA A 412 -2.24 31.01 -13.63
N HIS A 413 -1.33 30.39 -12.87
CA HIS A 413 -0.92 29.01 -13.03
C HIS A 413 -1.90 28.12 -12.29
N ILE A 414 -2.51 27.14 -13.00
CA ILE A 414 -3.61 26.32 -12.50
C ILE A 414 -3.28 24.84 -12.69
N ILE A 415 -3.47 24.05 -11.66
CA ILE A 415 -3.29 22.59 -11.73
C ILE A 415 -4.48 22.00 -12.49
N GLY A 416 -4.26 21.43 -13.68
CA GLY A 416 -5.29 20.74 -14.46
C GLY A 416 -5.33 19.25 -14.14
N VAL A 417 -6.43 18.78 -13.55
CA VAL A 417 -6.63 17.35 -13.25
C VAL A 417 -6.89 16.58 -14.55
N ILE A 418 -6.25 15.43 -14.72
CA ILE A 418 -6.52 14.48 -15.79
C ILE A 418 -7.16 13.25 -15.15
N GLU A 419 -8.43 13.03 -15.43
CA GLU A 419 -9.17 11.92 -14.80
C GLU A 419 -8.51 10.55 -15.04
N ASN A 420 -8.43 9.74 -13.98
CA ASN A 420 -7.80 8.42 -13.96
C ASN A 420 -6.30 8.40 -14.32
N GLN A 421 -5.59 9.52 -14.14
CA GLN A 421 -4.16 9.62 -14.35
C GLN A 421 -3.47 10.26 -13.14
N ALA A 422 -2.22 9.86 -12.88
CA ALA A 422 -1.40 10.50 -11.88
C ALA A 422 -0.85 11.86 -12.35
N PRO A 423 -0.36 12.05 -13.59
CA PRO A 423 0.07 13.35 -14.10
C PRO A 423 -1.06 14.39 -14.10
N THR A 424 -0.68 15.68 -13.98
CA THR A 424 -1.56 16.84 -14.16
C THR A 424 -1.12 17.66 -15.36
N GLN A 425 -1.90 18.68 -15.70
CA GLN A 425 -1.53 19.68 -16.71
C GLN A 425 -1.13 20.98 -16.03
N HIS A 426 -0.16 21.67 -16.58
CA HIS A 426 0.20 23.04 -16.19
C HIS A 426 -0.59 24.02 -17.06
N LEU A 427 -1.76 24.46 -16.59
CA LEU A 427 -2.63 25.40 -17.29
C LEU A 427 -2.25 26.85 -16.92
N VAL A 428 -2.24 27.74 -17.93
CA VAL A 428 -2.07 29.18 -17.72
C VAL A 428 -3.32 29.90 -18.26
N MET A 429 -4.12 30.48 -17.36
CA MET A 429 -5.41 31.07 -17.71
C MET A 429 -5.60 32.45 -17.06
N GLU A 430 -6.37 33.34 -17.72
CA GLU A 430 -6.82 34.58 -17.09
C GLU A 430 -7.92 34.29 -16.04
N VAL A 431 -7.75 34.82 -14.83
CA VAL A 431 -8.73 34.79 -13.76
C VAL A 431 -9.18 36.19 -13.36
N ASN A 432 -10.41 36.30 -12.91
CA ASN A 432 -10.99 37.58 -12.52
C ASN A 432 -10.54 37.98 -11.12
N VAL A 433 -10.20 39.26 -10.94
CA VAL A 433 -9.85 39.87 -9.65
C VAL A 433 -10.96 40.84 -9.25
N VAL A 434 -11.48 40.66 -8.05
CA VAL A 434 -12.49 41.52 -7.45
C VAL A 434 -12.04 41.95 -6.05
N LYS A 435 -11.92 43.25 -5.81
CA LYS A 435 -11.43 43.82 -4.52
C LYS A 435 -10.08 43.27 -4.08
N GLY A 436 -9.17 43.00 -5.03
CA GLY A 436 -7.83 42.50 -4.73
C GLY A 436 -7.75 40.99 -4.43
N GLU A 437 -8.82 40.25 -4.69
CA GLU A 437 -8.88 38.81 -4.43
C GLU A 437 -9.33 38.05 -5.70
N VAL A 438 -8.79 36.82 -5.88
CA VAL A 438 -9.25 35.86 -6.88
C VAL A 438 -10.28 34.95 -6.22
N SER A 439 -11.47 34.89 -6.78
CA SER A 439 -12.54 33.98 -6.35
C SER A 439 -12.63 32.77 -7.30
N PRO A 440 -13.16 31.64 -6.83
CA PRO A 440 -13.49 30.51 -7.70
C PRO A 440 -14.39 30.93 -8.88
N ASP A 441 -14.16 30.32 -10.03
CA ASP A 441 -14.98 30.48 -11.24
C ASP A 441 -15.61 29.14 -11.60
N ILE A 442 -16.79 28.89 -11.02
CA ILE A 442 -17.50 27.62 -11.12
C ILE A 442 -17.85 27.30 -12.59
N GLU A 443 -18.21 28.31 -13.39
CA GLU A 443 -18.57 28.09 -14.79
C GLU A 443 -17.40 27.53 -15.64
N ARG A 444 -16.17 27.86 -15.26
CA ARG A 444 -14.94 27.37 -15.91
C ARG A 444 -14.25 26.27 -15.10
N ASP A 445 -14.88 25.80 -14.04
CA ASP A 445 -14.33 24.82 -13.10
C ASP A 445 -12.93 25.21 -12.58
N ILE A 446 -12.74 26.51 -12.25
CA ILE A 446 -11.52 27.00 -11.61
C ILE A 446 -11.81 27.18 -10.13
N LEU A 447 -11.25 26.29 -9.32
CA LEU A 447 -11.50 26.19 -7.89
C LEU A 447 -10.24 26.57 -7.10
N LYS A 448 -10.38 26.86 -5.82
CA LYS A 448 -9.24 26.98 -4.93
C LYS A 448 -8.75 25.61 -4.47
N VAL A 449 -7.45 25.45 -4.43
CA VAL A 449 -6.77 24.36 -3.73
C VAL A 449 -5.86 24.96 -2.67
N ALA A 450 -5.81 24.36 -1.50
CA ALA A 450 -4.93 24.81 -0.43
C ALA A 450 -4.20 23.64 0.21
N LEU A 451 -2.92 23.84 0.55
CA LEU A 451 -2.16 22.92 1.39
C LEU A 451 -1.93 23.56 2.75
N VAL A 452 -2.40 22.89 3.79
CA VAL A 452 -2.34 23.33 5.18
C VAL A 452 -1.26 22.55 5.90
N GLU A 453 -0.26 23.25 6.45
CA GLU A 453 0.79 22.65 7.26
C GLU A 453 0.18 22.04 8.53
N ARG A 454 0.48 20.76 8.82
CA ARG A 454 -0.09 20.05 9.97
C ARG A 454 0.91 19.33 10.87
N HIS A 455 2.19 19.38 10.53
CA HIS A 455 3.23 18.62 11.25
C HIS A 455 3.89 19.46 12.36
N LYS A 456 4.21 20.72 12.05
CA LYS A 456 4.99 21.62 12.91
C LYS A 456 4.12 22.67 13.63
N GLY A 457 2.84 22.79 13.24
CA GLY A 457 1.92 23.75 13.83
C GLY A 457 2.26 25.19 13.52
N THR A 458 2.73 25.48 12.32
CA THR A 458 3.08 26.84 11.89
C THR A 458 1.83 27.69 11.64
N GLY A 459 0.70 27.07 11.35
CA GLY A 459 -0.52 27.74 10.93
C GLY A 459 -0.47 28.28 9.51
N GLU A 460 0.53 27.87 8.71
CA GLU A 460 0.70 28.30 7.32
C GLU A 460 -0.23 27.53 6.38
N VAL A 461 -0.71 28.26 5.36
CA VAL A 461 -1.61 27.74 4.32
C VAL A 461 -1.12 28.28 2.98
N GLN A 462 -0.76 27.37 2.06
CA GLN A 462 -0.45 27.72 0.67
C GLN A 462 -1.73 27.59 -0.16
N VAL A 463 -2.09 28.64 -0.91
CA VAL A 463 -3.31 28.67 -1.73
C VAL A 463 -2.95 28.75 -3.20
N GLY A 464 -3.50 27.85 -3.99
CA GLY A 464 -3.40 27.77 -5.43
C GLY A 464 -4.76 27.65 -6.12
N LEU A 465 -4.72 27.32 -7.41
CA LEU A 465 -5.91 27.07 -8.21
C LEU A 465 -5.85 25.70 -8.87
N VAL A 466 -7.01 25.07 -8.99
CA VAL A 466 -7.17 23.75 -9.62
C VAL A 466 -8.36 23.76 -10.57
N ASN A 467 -8.28 22.96 -11.63
CA ASN A 467 -9.34 22.72 -12.60
C ASN A 467 -9.57 21.21 -12.74
N GLY A 468 -10.82 20.78 -12.90
CA GLY A 468 -11.16 19.39 -13.20
C GLY A 468 -11.92 18.64 -12.09
N PHE A 469 -12.37 19.31 -11.01
CA PHE A 469 -13.19 18.68 -9.95
C PHE A 469 -14.69 18.80 -10.18
N GLY A 470 -15.16 19.84 -10.91
CA GLY A 470 -16.56 20.04 -11.23
C GLY A 470 -17.44 20.42 -10.05
N LEU A 471 -16.89 20.99 -8.95
CA LEU A 471 -17.69 21.42 -7.81
C LEU A 471 -18.56 22.63 -8.19
N ASP A 472 -19.88 22.52 -8.01
CA ASP A 472 -20.86 23.51 -8.46
C ASP A 472 -21.71 24.12 -7.33
N GLN A 473 -21.44 23.74 -6.08
CA GLN A 473 -22.08 24.24 -4.86
C GLN A 473 -21.05 24.97 -3.98
N PRO A 474 -21.51 25.85 -3.04
CA PRO A 474 -20.64 26.34 -1.96
C PRO A 474 -20.21 25.20 -1.06
N CYS A 475 -18.99 24.70 -1.25
CA CYS A 475 -18.49 23.52 -0.55
C CYS A 475 -16.98 23.51 -0.42
N ALA A 476 -16.49 22.58 0.40
CA ALA A 476 -15.08 22.21 0.49
C ALA A 476 -14.88 20.73 0.80
N ILE A 477 -13.79 20.19 0.32
CA ILE A 477 -13.35 18.83 0.54
C ILE A 477 -11.92 18.88 1.06
N ALA A 478 -11.65 18.20 2.17
CA ALA A 478 -10.32 18.14 2.76
C ALA A 478 -9.91 16.71 3.09
N THR A 479 -8.61 16.44 2.99
CA THR A 479 -8.02 15.18 3.43
C THR A 479 -6.61 15.39 4.00
N THR A 480 -6.23 14.59 5.00
CA THR A 480 -4.86 14.48 5.50
C THR A 480 -4.05 13.38 4.80
N VAL A 481 -4.66 12.68 3.84
CA VAL A 481 -3.97 11.80 2.91
C VAL A 481 -3.60 12.62 1.67
N ALA A 482 -2.36 13.10 1.61
CA ALA A 482 -1.84 13.99 0.55
C ALA A 482 -0.38 13.62 0.27
N HIS A 483 -0.18 12.80 -0.75
CA HIS A 483 1.09 12.16 -1.05
C HIS A 483 2.20 13.19 -1.40
N ASP A 484 3.45 12.97 -0.92
CA ASP A 484 3.88 11.97 0.08
C ASP A 484 4.09 12.60 1.45
N SER A 485 4.18 13.96 1.52
CA SER A 485 4.42 14.70 2.77
C SER A 485 3.24 14.60 3.76
N HIS A 486 2.06 14.24 3.27
CA HIS A 486 0.83 14.09 4.05
C HIS A 486 0.47 15.31 4.89
N HIS A 487 0.67 16.50 4.32
CA HIS A 487 -0.02 17.71 4.79
C HIS A 487 -1.53 17.58 4.59
N MET A 488 -2.30 18.55 5.02
CA MET A 488 -3.74 18.56 4.76
C MET A 488 -4.01 19.32 3.46
N ILE A 489 -4.62 18.65 2.47
CA ILE A 489 -5.04 19.28 1.23
C ILE A 489 -6.54 19.57 1.26
N VAL A 490 -6.92 20.75 0.76
CA VAL A 490 -8.29 21.23 0.73
C VAL A 490 -8.61 21.78 -0.65
N VAL A 491 -9.72 21.34 -1.27
CA VAL A 491 -10.26 21.92 -2.51
C VAL A 491 -11.66 22.47 -2.21
N GLY A 492 -11.98 23.65 -2.71
CA GLY A 492 -13.30 24.21 -2.47
C GLY A 492 -13.66 25.43 -3.30
N THR A 493 -14.95 25.76 -3.24
CA THR A 493 -15.58 26.93 -3.84
C THR A 493 -15.87 28.03 -2.80
N SER A 494 -15.78 27.69 -1.48
CA SER A 494 -16.11 28.56 -0.37
C SER A 494 -14.99 28.59 0.66
N ASP A 495 -14.38 29.76 0.89
CA ASP A 495 -13.29 29.93 1.87
C ASP A 495 -13.73 29.59 3.30
N SER A 496 -15.01 29.83 3.65
CA SER A 496 -15.56 29.46 4.95
C SER A 496 -15.66 27.96 5.12
N ASP A 497 -16.10 27.23 4.09
CA ASP A 497 -16.21 25.78 4.15
C ASP A 497 -14.84 25.11 4.12
N MET A 498 -13.87 25.69 3.42
CA MET A 498 -12.46 25.25 3.48
C MET A 498 -11.89 25.36 4.91
N ALA A 499 -12.20 26.46 5.62
CA ALA A 499 -11.77 26.62 7.01
C ALA A 499 -12.49 25.63 7.96
N ILE A 500 -13.80 25.41 7.77
CA ILE A 500 -14.56 24.43 8.56
C ILE A 500 -14.00 23.03 8.34
N ALA A 501 -13.75 22.62 7.08
CA ALA A 501 -13.21 21.32 6.72
C ALA A 501 -11.82 21.09 7.37
N ALA A 502 -10.92 22.05 7.24
CA ALA A 502 -9.58 21.96 7.81
C ALA A 502 -9.59 21.86 9.34
N ASN A 503 -10.35 22.73 10.02
CA ASN A 503 -10.48 22.70 11.49
C ASN A 503 -11.14 21.40 11.96
N LYS A 504 -12.12 20.87 11.22
CA LYS A 504 -12.77 19.60 11.56
C LYS A 504 -11.78 18.45 11.55
N LEU A 505 -10.94 18.34 10.53
CA LEU A 505 -9.88 17.33 10.48
C LEU A 505 -8.83 17.52 11.58
N GLY A 506 -8.49 18.77 11.91
CA GLY A 506 -7.64 19.10 13.06
C GLY A 506 -8.21 18.58 14.38
N GLN A 507 -9.52 18.69 14.59
CA GLN A 507 -10.20 18.25 15.81
C GLN A 507 -10.25 16.72 15.97
N VAL A 508 -10.43 15.98 14.87
CA VAL A 508 -10.57 14.50 14.90
C VAL A 508 -9.23 13.76 14.72
N GLY A 509 -8.13 14.50 14.50
CA GLY A 509 -6.79 13.91 14.34
C GLY A 509 -6.45 13.49 12.91
N GLY A 510 -7.23 13.94 11.92
CA GLY A 510 -7.06 13.65 10.50
C GLY A 510 -8.20 12.86 9.88
N GLY A 511 -8.15 12.71 8.56
CA GLY A 511 -9.17 11.98 7.82
C GLY A 511 -9.54 12.59 6.49
N GLN A 512 -10.77 12.34 6.07
CA GLN A 512 -11.40 12.94 4.89
C GLN A 512 -12.73 13.56 5.32
N VAL A 513 -13.07 14.75 4.83
CA VAL A 513 -14.30 15.46 5.16
C VAL A 513 -14.83 16.25 3.96
N VAL A 514 -16.15 16.25 3.80
CA VAL A 514 -16.87 17.08 2.84
C VAL A 514 -17.79 18.02 3.62
N VAL A 515 -17.69 19.32 3.33
CA VAL A 515 -18.52 20.39 3.91
C VAL A 515 -19.33 21.04 2.79
N LEU A 516 -20.61 21.22 3.00
CA LEU A 516 -21.54 21.88 2.09
C LEU A 516 -22.35 22.92 2.88
N ASP A 517 -22.32 24.18 2.47
CA ASP A 517 -23.04 25.29 3.13
C ASP A 517 -22.84 25.34 4.66
N GLY A 518 -21.60 25.11 5.13
CA GLY A 518 -21.23 25.12 6.54
C GLY A 518 -21.48 23.82 7.32
N GLU A 519 -22.10 22.82 6.70
CA GLU A 519 -22.45 21.55 7.34
C GLU A 519 -21.57 20.40 6.84
N VAL A 520 -21.10 19.53 7.75
CA VAL A 520 -20.38 18.32 7.39
C VAL A 520 -21.37 17.27 6.86
N ILE A 521 -21.24 16.90 5.58
CA ILE A 521 -22.12 15.93 4.92
C ILE A 521 -21.48 14.56 4.69
N GLY A 522 -20.18 14.42 4.90
CA GLY A 522 -19.45 13.16 4.83
C GLY A 522 -18.13 13.25 5.58
N MET A 523 -17.73 12.18 6.30
CA MET A 523 -16.46 12.14 7.02
C MET A 523 -15.97 10.71 7.24
N VAL A 524 -14.65 10.53 7.11
CA VAL A 524 -13.89 9.36 7.58
C VAL A 524 -12.81 9.88 8.51
N GLU A 525 -12.82 9.45 9.77
CA GLU A 525 -11.79 9.79 10.75
C GLU A 525 -10.59 8.85 10.61
N LEU A 526 -9.39 9.42 10.50
CA LEU A 526 -8.13 8.72 10.40
C LEU A 526 -7.17 9.21 11.50
N PRO A 527 -7.45 8.91 12.78
CA PRO A 527 -6.72 9.50 13.90
C PRO A 527 -5.27 9.02 14.00
N ILE A 528 -4.93 7.88 13.42
CA ILE A 528 -3.57 7.33 13.49
C ILE A 528 -2.73 7.93 12.38
N ALA A 529 -1.77 8.76 12.75
CA ALA A 529 -0.92 9.51 11.83
C ALA A 529 -1.68 10.50 10.90
N GLY A 530 -3.00 10.63 11.04
CA GLY A 530 -3.86 11.28 10.05
C GLY A 530 -4.06 10.44 8.78
N LEU A 531 -3.76 9.14 8.81
CA LEU A 531 -3.72 8.24 7.67
C LEU A 531 -4.59 6.99 7.85
N MET A 532 -4.73 6.49 9.08
CA MET A 532 -5.38 5.21 9.35
C MET A 532 -6.44 5.33 10.44
N SER A 533 -7.50 4.53 10.32
CA SER A 533 -8.53 4.31 11.32
C SER A 533 -8.29 2.98 12.04
N ASN A 534 -8.55 2.94 13.34
CA ASN A 534 -8.62 1.70 14.14
C ASN A 534 -10.03 1.13 14.24
N GLU A 535 -10.96 1.67 13.45
CA GLU A 535 -12.29 1.08 13.27
C GLU A 535 -12.20 -0.16 12.37
N ARG A 536 -13.24 -0.99 12.42
CA ARG A 536 -13.36 -2.16 11.55
C ARG A 536 -13.33 -1.75 10.08
N ALA A 537 -12.63 -2.51 9.25
CA ALA A 537 -12.49 -2.23 7.82
C ALA A 537 -13.84 -2.09 7.10
N GLU A 538 -14.86 -2.86 7.52
CA GLU A 538 -16.22 -2.77 6.99
C GLU A 538 -16.84 -1.39 7.24
N LEU A 539 -16.65 -0.80 8.42
CA LEU A 539 -17.16 0.51 8.77
C LEU A 539 -16.40 1.62 8.04
N VAL A 540 -15.07 1.48 7.91
CA VAL A 540 -14.26 2.43 7.13
C VAL A 540 -14.67 2.41 5.66
N ALA A 541 -14.92 1.23 5.08
CA ALA A 541 -15.43 1.09 3.71
C ALA A 541 -16.81 1.77 3.53
N GLU A 542 -17.70 1.62 4.50
CA GLU A 542 -19.02 2.31 4.49
C GLU A 542 -18.86 3.83 4.53
N LYS A 543 -18.03 4.35 5.44
CA LYS A 543 -17.75 5.79 5.54
C LYS A 543 -17.08 6.33 4.26
N ALA A 544 -16.14 5.60 3.67
CA ALA A 544 -15.48 5.97 2.41
C ALA A 544 -16.47 6.04 1.24
N SER A 545 -17.42 5.10 1.16
CA SER A 545 -18.51 5.15 0.18
C SER A 545 -19.40 6.40 0.39
N GLY A 546 -19.68 6.76 1.65
CA GLY A 546 -20.41 7.98 2.00
C GLY A 546 -19.67 9.26 1.57
N ILE A 547 -18.34 9.28 1.65
CA ILE A 547 -17.50 10.39 1.11
C ILE A 547 -17.70 10.54 -0.40
N LEU A 548 -17.70 9.45 -1.17
CA LEU A 548 -17.91 9.52 -2.63
C LEU A 548 -19.31 10.08 -2.98
N GLU A 549 -20.34 9.74 -2.21
CA GLU A 549 -21.69 10.30 -2.38
C GLU A 549 -21.70 11.80 -2.05
N ALA A 550 -20.99 12.20 -0.99
CA ALA A 550 -20.86 13.61 -0.61
C ALA A 550 -20.11 14.42 -1.69
N PHE A 551 -19.06 13.89 -2.31
CA PHE A 551 -18.41 14.52 -3.47
C PHE A 551 -19.41 14.77 -4.63
N ARG A 552 -20.23 13.75 -4.95
CA ARG A 552 -21.26 13.87 -6.00
C ARG A 552 -22.31 14.92 -5.66
N THR A 553 -22.69 15.03 -4.38
CA THR A 553 -23.61 16.06 -3.89
C THR A 553 -23.06 17.47 -4.09
N CYS A 554 -21.74 17.64 -4.04
CA CYS A 554 -21.04 18.89 -4.34
C CYS A 554 -20.82 19.15 -5.84
N GLY A 555 -21.28 18.24 -6.74
CA GLY A 555 -21.13 18.37 -8.20
C GLY A 555 -19.99 17.56 -8.80
N CYS A 556 -19.10 16.95 -7.99
CA CYS A 556 -17.96 16.20 -8.50
C CYS A 556 -18.38 14.93 -9.24
N THR A 557 -17.87 14.76 -10.47
CA THR A 557 -18.16 13.59 -11.33
C THR A 557 -16.98 12.66 -11.55
N LEU A 558 -15.82 12.95 -10.96
CA LEU A 558 -14.61 12.12 -11.07
C LEU A 558 -14.87 10.70 -10.55
N ASN A 559 -14.29 9.71 -11.20
CA ASN A 559 -14.42 8.30 -10.79
C ASN A 559 -13.73 8.02 -9.45
N ASN A 560 -12.52 8.58 -9.26
CA ASN A 560 -11.74 8.43 -8.03
C ASN A 560 -11.28 9.79 -7.51
N PRO A 561 -12.21 10.62 -6.98
CA PRO A 561 -11.90 11.98 -6.56
C PRO A 561 -10.91 12.04 -5.38
N ASN A 562 -10.94 11.07 -4.48
CA ASN A 562 -10.03 11.02 -3.33
C ASN A 562 -8.57 10.88 -3.78
N MET A 563 -8.28 9.96 -4.71
CA MET A 563 -6.94 9.78 -5.25
C MET A 563 -6.49 11.03 -6.02
N GLN A 564 -7.37 11.60 -6.87
CA GLN A 564 -7.05 12.84 -7.59
C GLN A 564 -6.71 13.99 -6.64
N LEU A 565 -7.45 14.13 -5.55
CA LEU A 565 -7.18 15.15 -4.52
C LEU A 565 -5.83 14.90 -3.83
N SER A 566 -5.57 13.68 -3.38
CA SER A 566 -4.33 13.30 -2.69
C SER A 566 -3.08 13.51 -3.55
N LEU A 567 -3.18 13.22 -4.85
CA LEU A 567 -2.07 13.36 -5.79
C LEU A 567 -1.73 14.82 -6.16
N LEU A 568 -2.59 15.81 -5.89
CA LEU A 568 -2.26 17.21 -6.17
C LEU A 568 -1.03 17.70 -5.39
N ALA A 569 -0.70 17.05 -4.28
CA ALA A 569 0.45 17.37 -3.44
C ALA A 569 1.72 16.58 -3.80
N LEU A 570 1.66 15.64 -4.78
CA LEU A 570 2.77 14.74 -5.11
C LEU A 570 3.78 15.42 -6.05
N VAL A 571 4.71 16.17 -5.49
CA VAL A 571 5.67 17.04 -6.20
C VAL A 571 6.80 16.30 -6.95
N VAL A 572 6.64 15.00 -7.19
CA VAL A 572 7.56 14.17 -8.01
C VAL A 572 6.92 13.69 -9.32
N ILE A 573 5.62 13.93 -9.51
CA ILE A 573 4.92 13.57 -10.76
C ILE A 573 4.51 14.83 -11.53
N PRO A 574 4.90 15.01 -12.82
CA PRO A 574 4.54 16.18 -13.64
C PRO A 574 3.03 16.42 -13.76
N GLU A 575 2.61 17.63 -14.15
CA GLU A 575 3.43 18.82 -14.45
C GLU A 575 3.44 19.82 -13.29
N LEU A 576 2.26 20.26 -12.79
CA LEU A 576 2.10 21.29 -11.76
C LEU A 576 1.49 20.69 -10.48
N ARG A 577 2.08 21.01 -9.33
CA ARG A 577 1.66 20.50 -8.01
C ARG A 577 1.69 21.62 -6.96
N ILE A 578 1.14 21.32 -5.78
CA ILE A 578 1.18 22.24 -4.63
C ILE A 578 1.84 21.55 -3.43
N SER A 579 2.81 22.25 -2.81
CA SER A 579 3.43 21.84 -1.55
C SER A 579 3.14 22.85 -0.45
N ASP A 580 3.60 22.56 0.77
CA ASP A 580 3.58 23.51 1.90
C ASP A 580 4.51 24.72 1.69
N LEU A 581 5.40 24.66 0.70
CA LEU A 581 6.32 25.74 0.32
C LEU A 581 5.82 26.57 -0.86
N GLY A 582 4.85 26.08 -1.63
CA GLY A 582 4.29 26.82 -2.77
C GLY A 582 3.83 25.91 -3.92
N LEU A 583 3.54 26.56 -5.05
CA LEU A 583 3.20 25.88 -6.30
C LEU A 583 4.47 25.44 -7.01
N VAL A 584 4.57 24.19 -7.43
CA VAL A 584 5.78 23.55 -7.98
C VAL A 584 5.55 23.15 -9.44
N ASP A 585 6.39 23.62 -10.35
CA ASP A 585 6.57 23.05 -11.68
C ASP A 585 7.53 21.85 -11.57
N VAL A 586 6.99 20.65 -11.67
CA VAL A 586 7.76 19.42 -11.47
C VAL A 586 8.72 19.15 -12.65
N ASN A 587 8.43 19.66 -13.85
CA ASN A 587 9.33 19.50 -14.98
C ASN A 587 10.64 20.28 -14.80
N GLU A 588 10.54 21.46 -14.15
CA GLU A 588 11.70 22.34 -13.87
C GLU A 588 12.29 22.09 -12.48
N PHE A 589 11.61 21.33 -11.60
CA PHE A 589 11.93 21.15 -10.17
C PHE A 589 12.12 22.49 -9.45
N ASP A 590 11.22 23.45 -9.69
CA ASP A 590 11.28 24.79 -9.11
C ASP A 590 9.89 25.34 -8.79
N PHE A 591 9.84 26.39 -7.99
CA PHE A 591 8.60 27.07 -7.63
C PHE A 591 8.16 28.04 -8.70
N VAL A 592 6.83 28.10 -8.92
CA VAL A 592 6.21 29.10 -9.80
C VAL A 592 5.20 29.93 -9.01
N PRO A 593 5.03 31.24 -9.33
CA PRO A 593 4.02 32.06 -8.68
C PRO A 593 2.62 31.57 -9.09
N VAL A 594 1.65 31.61 -8.18
CA VAL A 594 0.25 31.28 -8.51
C VAL A 594 -0.34 32.29 -9.50
N LEU A 595 0.01 33.59 -9.34
CA LEU A 595 -0.44 34.67 -10.20
C LEU A 595 0.76 35.36 -10.83
N GLU A 596 0.72 35.61 -12.15
CA GLU A 596 1.73 36.41 -12.84
C GLU A 596 1.57 37.89 -12.43
N SER A 597 2.71 38.61 -12.29
CA SER A 597 2.74 40.02 -11.88
C SER A 597 2.35 40.99 -13.03
#